data_5ab49f77346a7fd6f6b92b8df62abb29
#
_entry.id   5ab49f77346a7fd6f6b92b8df62abb29
#
_cell.length_a   1.000
_cell.length_b   1.000
_cell.length_c   1.000
_cell.angle_alpha   90.00
_cell.angle_beta   90.00
_cell.angle_gamma   90.00
#
_symmetry.space_group_name_H-M   'P 1'
#
loop_
_entity.id
_entity.type
_entity.pdbx_description
1 polymer ?
#
loop_
_entity_poly.entity_id
_entity_poly.type
_entity_poly.pdbx_seq_one_letter_code
_entity_poly.pdbx_strand_id
1 'polypeptide(L)'
;MEEDKLFYYSKSANKQVGKGVNEFVSNYNEYDELNKIKDWRKMLSNFYVAKFTYNGKTYYTVEHAFQAKKIEIVDASKANFFCIESGNIIGTTMDGNIARKNRKLVILDDESIKIWNEIKHNIMKEILICKFTQNNELSNVLLLTKKAILLHGAKGIPISRQYDLEEVRNYLQL
;
A
#
# COMPACT_ATOMS: atom_id res chain seq x y z
N MET A 1 28.77 -3.78 -3.89
CA MET A 1 28.18 -4.18 -2.60
C MET A 1 26.68 -4.41 -2.79
N GLU A 2 26.18 -5.55 -2.30
CA GLU A 2 24.75 -5.85 -2.43
C GLU A 2 23.92 -4.93 -1.54
N GLU A 3 22.83 -4.37 -2.09
CA GLU A 3 21.93 -3.50 -1.34
C GLU A 3 21.00 -4.34 -0.46
N ASP A 4 20.64 -3.79 0.70
CA ASP A 4 19.65 -4.41 1.56
C ASP A 4 18.30 -4.50 0.84
N LYS A 5 17.62 -5.63 1.02
CA LYS A 5 16.31 -5.92 0.42
C LYS A 5 15.38 -6.46 1.47
N LEU A 6 14.21 -5.84 1.60
CA LEU A 6 13.14 -6.30 2.46
C LEU A 6 11.93 -6.65 1.60
N PHE A 7 11.24 -7.71 1.99
CA PHE A 7 10.10 -8.24 1.23
C PHE A 7 8.84 -8.22 2.08
N TYR A 8 7.72 -7.82 1.49
CA TYR A 8 6.45 -7.79 2.21
C TYR A 8 5.28 -8.20 1.31
N TYR A 9 4.24 -8.71 1.95
CA TYR A 9 2.90 -8.84 1.38
C TYR A 9 1.88 -8.96 2.52
N SER A 10 0.59 -8.96 2.18
CA SER A 10 -0.49 -8.87 3.18
C SER A 10 -0.52 -10.03 4.20
N LYS A 11 0.05 -11.18 3.84
CA LYS A 11 0.10 -12.38 4.70
C LYS A 11 1.51 -12.77 5.10
N SER A 12 2.46 -11.84 5.05
CA SER A 12 3.85 -12.12 5.46
C SER A 12 3.92 -12.68 6.87
N ALA A 13 4.76 -13.71 7.04
CA ALA A 13 5.07 -14.25 8.36
C ALA A 13 5.88 -13.22 9.18
N ASN A 14 5.70 -13.25 10.51
CA ASN A 14 6.45 -12.39 11.42
C ASN A 14 7.84 -13.00 11.70
N LYS A 15 8.78 -12.69 10.82
CA LYS A 15 10.18 -13.12 10.93
C LYS A 15 11.10 -11.94 11.17
N GLN A 16 12.28 -12.20 11.73
CA GLN A 16 13.32 -11.18 11.85
C GLN A 16 13.68 -10.57 10.50
N VAL A 17 14.05 -9.31 10.51
CA VAL A 17 14.53 -8.60 9.31
C VAL A 17 15.72 -9.36 8.72
N GLY A 18 15.69 -9.58 7.42
CA GLY A 18 16.72 -10.34 6.70
C GLY A 18 16.46 -11.85 6.66
N LYS A 19 15.49 -12.37 7.43
CA LYS A 19 15.13 -13.80 7.45
C LYS A 19 13.84 -14.10 6.67
N GLY A 20 13.19 -13.07 6.15
CA GLY A 20 12.03 -13.25 5.27
C GLY A 20 12.42 -13.76 3.89
N VAL A 21 11.42 -14.22 3.15
CA VAL A 21 11.62 -14.69 1.77
C VAL A 21 12.17 -13.54 0.90
N ASN A 22 13.18 -13.84 0.09
CA ASN A 22 13.81 -12.87 -0.83
C ASN A 22 14.47 -11.67 -0.13
N GLU A 23 14.74 -11.76 1.17
CA GLU A 23 15.39 -10.69 1.91
C GLU A 23 16.92 -10.90 1.99
N PHE A 24 17.61 -9.78 2.04
CA PHE A 24 19.04 -9.71 2.31
C PHE A 24 19.32 -8.42 3.09
N VAL A 25 20.11 -8.51 4.16
CA VAL A 25 20.60 -7.33 4.87
C VAL A 25 22.09 -7.51 5.19
N SER A 26 22.86 -6.45 5.00
CA SER A 26 24.29 -6.44 5.26
C SER A 26 24.64 -6.34 6.74
N ASN A 27 23.81 -5.64 7.51
CA ASN A 27 23.99 -5.45 8.95
C ASN A 27 22.66 -5.56 9.69
N TYR A 28 22.43 -6.70 10.34
CA TYR A 28 21.19 -6.97 11.07
C TYR A 28 20.93 -5.96 12.20
N ASN A 29 21.98 -5.43 12.83
CA ASN A 29 21.82 -4.51 13.96
C ASN A 29 21.16 -3.19 13.56
N GLU A 30 21.26 -2.78 12.31
CA GLU A 30 20.60 -1.57 11.83
C GLU A 30 19.08 -1.66 11.92
N TYR A 31 18.52 -2.88 11.99
CA TYR A 31 17.09 -3.13 11.99
C TYR A 31 16.55 -3.60 13.34
N ASP A 32 17.31 -3.42 14.43
CA ASP A 32 16.89 -3.86 15.77
C ASP A 32 15.54 -3.26 16.17
N GLU A 33 15.33 -1.98 15.90
CA GLU A 33 14.05 -1.32 16.22
C GLU A 33 12.89 -1.86 15.39
N LEU A 34 13.12 -2.15 14.12
CA LEU A 34 12.10 -2.73 13.25
C LEU A 34 11.71 -4.14 13.71
N ASN A 35 12.69 -4.92 14.18
CA ASN A 35 12.46 -6.27 14.70
C ASN A 35 11.56 -6.30 15.96
N LYS A 36 11.47 -5.19 16.70
CA LYS A 36 10.59 -5.09 17.85
C LYS A 36 9.12 -4.93 17.50
N ILE A 37 8.82 -4.60 16.25
CA ILE A 37 7.45 -4.35 15.79
C ILE A 37 6.88 -5.62 15.16
N LYS A 38 5.93 -6.25 15.86
CA LYS A 38 5.27 -7.45 15.36
C LYS A 38 4.54 -7.17 14.05
N ASP A 39 4.70 -8.07 13.09
CA ASP A 39 4.00 -8.03 11.79
C ASP A 39 4.26 -6.74 10.99
N TRP A 40 5.42 -6.13 11.14
CA TRP A 40 5.76 -4.88 10.44
C TRP A 40 5.64 -5.00 8.91
N ARG A 41 5.91 -6.20 8.35
CA ARG A 41 5.80 -6.41 6.90
C ARG A 41 4.36 -6.21 6.42
N LYS A 42 3.39 -6.73 7.16
CA LYS A 42 1.97 -6.57 6.82
C LYS A 42 1.56 -5.11 6.79
N MET A 43 2.13 -4.29 7.65
CA MET A 43 1.82 -2.85 7.75
C MET A 43 2.18 -2.08 6.48
N LEU A 44 3.13 -2.57 5.69
CA LEU A 44 3.52 -1.97 4.42
C LEU A 44 2.54 -2.30 3.29
N SER A 45 1.72 -3.33 3.45
CA SER A 45 0.79 -3.80 2.42
C SER A 45 -0.35 -2.81 2.17
N ASN A 46 -0.77 -2.69 0.92
CA ASN A 46 -1.94 -1.92 0.53
C ASN A 46 -3.24 -2.50 1.10
N PHE A 47 -3.24 -3.74 1.58
CA PHE A 47 -4.39 -4.40 2.21
C PHE A 47 -4.42 -4.24 3.74
N TYR A 48 -3.39 -3.65 4.33
CA TYR A 48 -3.37 -3.43 5.78
C TYR A 48 -4.46 -2.46 6.20
N VAL A 49 -5.22 -2.83 7.23
CA VAL A 49 -6.33 -1.99 7.74
C VAL A 49 -5.78 -0.86 8.58
N ALA A 50 -5.85 0.34 8.03
CA ALA A 50 -5.45 1.57 8.72
C ALA A 50 -6.22 2.73 8.09
N LYS A 51 -7.20 3.25 8.81
CA LYS A 51 -8.02 4.35 8.30
C LYS A 51 -7.17 5.58 7.98
N PHE A 52 -7.52 6.20 6.87
CA PHE A 52 -6.96 7.50 6.49
C PHE A 52 -7.99 8.27 5.67
N THR A 53 -7.85 9.57 5.65
CA THR A 53 -8.66 10.47 4.82
C THR A 53 -7.88 10.87 3.59
N TYR A 54 -8.51 10.76 2.42
CA TYR A 54 -7.96 11.17 1.13
C TYR A 54 -9.05 11.86 0.32
N ASN A 55 -8.78 13.08 -0.14
CA ASN A 55 -9.76 13.89 -0.89
C ASN A 55 -11.13 14.00 -0.20
N GLY A 56 -11.13 14.19 1.11
CA GLY A 56 -12.34 14.38 1.90
C GLY A 56 -13.14 13.12 2.20
N LYS A 57 -12.65 11.95 1.84
CA LYS A 57 -13.28 10.65 2.10
C LYS A 57 -12.37 9.76 2.91
N THR A 58 -12.95 8.89 3.74
CA THR A 58 -12.21 7.97 4.61
C THR A 58 -12.23 6.55 4.03
N TYR A 59 -11.07 5.90 4.04
CA TYR A 59 -10.91 4.55 3.52
C TYR A 59 -10.25 3.65 4.56
N TYR A 60 -10.62 2.37 4.57
CA TYR A 60 -9.99 1.39 5.46
C TYR A 60 -8.63 0.90 4.99
N THR A 61 -8.40 0.85 3.68
CA THR A 61 -7.13 0.38 3.11
C THR A 61 -6.72 1.22 1.90
N VAL A 62 -5.44 1.16 1.57
CA VAL A 62 -4.94 1.78 0.33
C VAL A 62 -5.66 1.21 -0.89
N GLU A 63 -5.95 -0.10 -0.89
CA GLU A 63 -6.65 -0.75 -2.01
C GLU A 63 -8.05 -0.15 -2.23
N HIS A 64 -8.80 0.16 -1.17
CA HIS A 64 -10.09 0.84 -1.29
C HIS A 64 -9.96 2.18 -2.01
N ALA A 65 -9.04 3.01 -1.57
CA ALA A 65 -8.82 4.33 -2.16
C ALA A 65 -8.33 4.24 -3.61
N PHE A 66 -7.42 3.31 -3.88
CA PHE A 66 -6.84 3.14 -5.21
C PHE A 66 -7.88 2.68 -6.23
N GLN A 67 -8.71 1.69 -5.89
CA GLN A 67 -9.81 1.25 -6.75
C GLN A 67 -10.86 2.35 -6.93
N ALA A 68 -11.18 3.11 -5.88
CA ALA A 68 -12.08 4.25 -5.98
C ALA A 68 -11.60 5.26 -7.03
N LYS A 69 -10.33 5.62 -7.01
CA LYS A 69 -9.77 6.59 -7.95
C LYS A 69 -9.77 6.07 -9.39
N LYS A 70 -9.54 4.78 -9.56
CA LYS A 70 -9.62 4.14 -10.89
C LYS A 70 -11.05 4.16 -11.43
N ILE A 71 -12.01 3.77 -10.62
CA ILE A 71 -13.42 3.70 -11.01
C ILE A 71 -14.00 5.10 -11.27
N GLU A 72 -13.53 6.12 -10.54
CA GLU A 72 -13.97 7.51 -10.67
C GLU A 72 -13.81 8.04 -12.11
N ILE A 73 -12.84 7.53 -12.85
CA ILE A 73 -12.64 7.93 -14.25
C ILE A 73 -13.89 7.64 -15.10
N VAL A 74 -14.61 6.58 -14.76
CA VAL A 74 -15.80 6.12 -15.50
C VAL A 74 -17.09 6.52 -14.79
N ASP A 75 -17.15 6.35 -13.47
CA ASP A 75 -18.40 6.51 -12.70
C ASP A 75 -18.10 6.94 -11.27
N ALA A 76 -18.29 8.23 -10.99
CA ALA A 76 -18.05 8.81 -9.67
C ALA A 76 -19.00 8.23 -8.59
N SER A 77 -20.24 7.88 -8.96
CA SER A 77 -21.21 7.30 -8.02
C SER A 77 -20.74 5.93 -7.51
N LYS A 78 -20.25 5.09 -8.41
CA LYS A 78 -19.71 3.76 -8.05
C LYS A 78 -18.40 3.88 -7.28
N ALA A 79 -17.56 4.85 -7.63
CA ALA A 79 -16.33 5.13 -6.88
C ALA A 79 -16.63 5.43 -5.42
N ASN A 80 -17.72 6.15 -5.14
CA ASN A 80 -18.13 6.49 -3.77
C ASN A 80 -18.44 5.26 -2.91
N PHE A 81 -18.78 4.12 -3.50
CA PHE A 81 -19.06 2.89 -2.73
C PHE A 81 -17.85 2.41 -1.91
N PHE A 82 -16.64 2.82 -2.26
CA PHE A 82 -15.39 2.34 -1.64
C PHE A 82 -15.00 3.10 -0.37
N CYS A 83 -15.60 4.26 -0.09
CA CYS A 83 -15.32 5.00 1.14
C CYS A 83 -16.26 4.57 2.26
N ILE A 84 -15.81 4.80 3.50
CA ILE A 84 -16.58 4.44 4.71
C ILE A 84 -17.87 5.24 4.79
N GLU A 85 -17.82 6.53 4.46
CA GLU A 85 -18.97 7.44 4.54
C GLU A 85 -20.15 7.03 3.66
N SER A 86 -19.90 6.26 2.61
CA SER A 86 -20.97 5.80 1.73
C SER A 86 -21.97 4.85 2.40
N GLY A 87 -21.56 4.18 3.48
CA GLY A 87 -22.35 3.13 4.10
C GLY A 87 -22.49 1.86 3.25
N ASN A 88 -21.91 1.83 2.04
CA ASN A 88 -21.92 0.64 1.18
C ASN A 88 -21.02 -0.45 1.76
N ILE A 89 -21.44 -1.72 1.60
CA ILE A 89 -20.70 -2.86 2.13
C ILE A 89 -19.24 -2.91 1.64
N ILE A 90 -18.98 -2.43 0.43
CA ILE A 90 -17.62 -2.39 -0.13
C ILE A 90 -16.73 -1.49 0.74
N GLY A 91 -17.20 -0.28 1.05
CA GLY A 91 -16.43 0.70 1.81
C GLY A 91 -16.36 0.41 3.30
N THR A 92 -17.37 -0.25 3.85
CA THR A 92 -17.45 -0.54 5.29
C THR A 92 -16.82 -1.87 5.69
N THR A 93 -16.45 -2.71 4.73
CA THR A 93 -15.76 -3.97 5.00
C THR A 93 -14.25 -3.73 5.07
N MET A 94 -13.64 -4.10 6.19
CA MET A 94 -12.21 -3.95 6.46
C MET A 94 -11.36 -5.02 5.75
N ASP A 95 -11.55 -5.20 4.45
CA ASP A 95 -10.84 -6.20 3.66
C ASP A 95 -10.53 -5.66 2.26
N GLY A 96 -9.26 -5.44 1.98
CA GLY A 96 -8.79 -4.97 0.68
C GLY A 96 -9.17 -5.89 -0.48
N ASN A 97 -9.38 -7.19 -0.22
CA ASN A 97 -9.84 -8.12 -1.25
C ASN A 97 -11.24 -7.79 -1.74
N ILE A 98 -12.10 -7.27 -0.87
CA ILE A 98 -13.45 -6.82 -1.26
C ILE A 98 -13.34 -5.65 -2.25
N ALA A 99 -12.46 -4.69 -1.95
CA ALA A 99 -12.21 -3.58 -2.87
C ALA A 99 -11.70 -4.08 -4.21
N ARG A 100 -10.69 -4.97 -4.19
CA ARG A 100 -10.09 -5.51 -5.40
C ARG A 100 -11.09 -6.29 -6.26
N LYS A 101 -11.93 -7.12 -5.64
CA LYS A 101 -12.96 -7.89 -6.34
C LYS A 101 -13.97 -6.99 -7.03
N ASN A 102 -14.27 -5.84 -6.44
CA ASN A 102 -15.26 -4.90 -6.96
C ASN A 102 -14.71 -3.94 -8.03
N ARG A 103 -13.45 -4.11 -8.47
CA ARG A 103 -12.93 -3.41 -9.65
C ARG A 103 -13.77 -3.66 -10.90
N LYS A 104 -14.56 -4.73 -10.89
CA LYS A 104 -15.45 -5.12 -11.99
C LYS A 104 -16.73 -4.29 -12.09
N LEU A 105 -17.00 -3.39 -11.15
CA LEU A 105 -18.19 -2.54 -11.17
C LEU A 105 -18.28 -1.67 -12.43
N VAL A 106 -17.15 -1.36 -13.01
CA VAL A 106 -17.05 -0.63 -14.28
C VAL A 106 -16.10 -1.33 -15.22
N ILE A 107 -16.28 -1.07 -16.51
CA ILE A 107 -15.33 -1.48 -17.54
C ILE A 107 -14.67 -0.21 -18.07
N LEU A 108 -13.33 -0.18 -18.02
CA LEU A 108 -12.56 0.92 -18.60
C LEU A 108 -12.37 0.65 -20.08
N ASP A 109 -12.77 1.62 -20.92
CA ASP A 109 -12.43 1.60 -22.34
C ASP A 109 -10.94 1.97 -22.55
N ASP A 110 -10.47 1.90 -23.80
CA ASP A 110 -9.06 2.14 -24.11
C ASP A 110 -8.60 3.53 -23.70
N GLU A 111 -9.44 4.54 -23.84
CA GLU A 111 -9.12 5.91 -23.44
C GLU A 111 -9.01 6.04 -21.91
N SER A 112 -9.95 5.46 -21.19
CA SER A 112 -9.94 5.44 -19.73
C SER A 112 -8.72 4.70 -19.16
N ILE A 113 -8.34 3.58 -19.78
CA ILE A 113 -7.13 2.83 -19.42
C ILE A 113 -5.89 3.70 -19.64
N LYS A 114 -5.83 4.42 -20.74
CA LYS A 114 -4.71 5.33 -21.04
C LYS A 114 -4.60 6.42 -19.96
N ILE A 115 -5.71 7.06 -19.62
CA ILE A 115 -5.76 8.08 -18.56
C ILE A 115 -5.25 7.47 -17.23
N TRP A 116 -5.78 6.31 -16.86
CA TRP A 116 -5.39 5.64 -15.63
C TRP A 116 -3.89 5.34 -15.59
N ASN A 117 -3.35 4.81 -16.67
CA ASN A 117 -1.92 4.49 -16.74
C ASN A 117 -1.03 5.73 -16.61
N GLU A 118 -1.51 6.89 -17.02
CA GLU A 118 -0.77 8.15 -16.89
C GLU A 118 -0.76 8.68 -15.44
N ILE A 119 -1.84 8.45 -14.67
CA ILE A 119 -2.00 9.06 -13.34
C ILE A 119 -1.81 8.10 -12.17
N LYS A 120 -1.87 6.79 -12.40
CA LYS A 120 -1.94 5.79 -11.31
C LYS A 120 -0.78 5.85 -10.31
N HIS A 121 0.44 6.12 -10.76
CA HIS A 121 1.59 6.20 -9.87
C HIS A 121 1.54 7.43 -8.97
N ASN A 122 1.12 8.58 -9.49
CA ASN A 122 0.92 9.78 -8.70
C ASN A 122 -0.21 9.59 -7.68
N ILE A 123 -1.31 8.96 -8.10
CA ILE A 123 -2.44 8.61 -7.22
C ILE A 123 -1.96 7.68 -6.11
N MET A 124 -1.21 6.64 -6.44
CA MET A 124 -0.67 5.71 -5.44
C MET A 124 0.20 6.44 -4.42
N LYS A 125 1.09 7.32 -4.85
CA LYS A 125 1.94 8.10 -3.94
C LYS A 125 1.12 9.00 -3.03
N GLU A 126 0.11 9.69 -3.55
CA GLU A 126 -0.78 10.53 -2.74
C GLU A 126 -1.49 9.72 -1.66
N ILE A 127 -2.04 8.57 -2.02
CA ILE A 127 -2.74 7.68 -1.08
C ILE A 127 -1.78 7.17 -0.02
N LEU A 128 -0.59 6.73 -0.40
CA LEU A 128 0.43 6.25 0.53
C LEU A 128 0.88 7.34 1.49
N ILE A 129 1.06 8.57 1.01
CA ILE A 129 1.38 9.72 1.87
C ILE A 129 0.28 9.89 2.92
N CYS A 130 -1.00 9.83 2.53
CA CYS A 130 -2.12 9.92 3.46
C CYS A 130 -2.08 8.79 4.51
N LYS A 131 -1.89 7.55 4.08
CA LYS A 131 -1.80 6.40 4.99
C LYS A 131 -0.70 6.59 6.03
N PHE A 132 0.50 6.91 5.58
CA PHE A 132 1.68 6.92 6.45
C PHE A 132 1.79 8.20 7.28
N THR A 133 1.33 9.34 6.79
CA THR A 133 1.35 10.59 7.57
C THR A 133 0.24 10.65 8.63
N GLN A 134 -0.86 9.97 8.40
CA GLN A 134 -2.00 9.95 9.33
C GLN A 134 -1.92 8.83 10.37
N ASN A 135 -0.93 7.95 10.28
CA ASN A 135 -0.73 6.82 11.20
C ASN A 135 0.74 6.77 11.65
N ASN A 136 1.02 7.32 12.83
CA ASN A 136 2.38 7.46 13.34
C ASN A 136 3.14 6.13 13.43
N GLU A 137 2.48 5.06 13.85
CA GLU A 137 3.10 3.73 13.92
C GLU A 137 3.56 3.26 12.54
N LEU A 138 2.73 3.46 11.52
CA LEU A 138 3.05 3.06 10.14
C LEU A 138 4.17 3.91 9.56
N SER A 139 4.16 5.22 9.84
CA SER A 139 5.26 6.12 9.47
C SER A 139 6.58 5.63 10.04
N ASN A 140 6.58 5.29 11.32
CA ASN A 140 7.76 4.76 12.00
C ASN A 140 8.26 3.46 11.35
N VAL A 141 7.36 2.52 11.06
CA VAL A 141 7.71 1.27 10.39
C VAL A 141 8.40 1.54 9.05
N LEU A 142 7.79 2.39 8.22
CA LEU A 142 8.37 2.69 6.90
C LEU A 142 9.75 3.33 7.02
N LEU A 143 9.93 4.26 7.94
CA LEU A 143 11.23 4.91 8.18
C LEU A 143 12.28 3.93 8.69
N LEU A 144 11.89 2.95 9.51
CA LEU A 144 12.79 1.93 10.04
C LEU A 144 13.26 0.92 8.99
N THR A 145 12.67 0.90 7.80
CA THR A 145 13.21 0.14 6.67
C THR A 145 14.47 0.77 6.09
N LYS A 146 14.87 1.95 6.58
CA LYS A 146 16.11 2.65 6.24
C LYS A 146 16.23 2.92 4.74
N LYS A 147 17.28 2.39 4.11
CA LYS A 147 17.53 2.53 2.68
C LYS A 147 17.30 1.24 1.91
N ALA A 148 16.72 0.23 2.55
CA ALA A 148 16.50 -1.05 1.90
C ALA A 148 15.60 -0.90 0.67
N ILE A 149 15.88 -1.67 -0.35
CA ILE A 149 14.97 -1.88 -1.47
C ILE A 149 13.73 -2.59 -0.93
N LEU A 150 12.55 -2.08 -1.26
CA LEU A 150 11.29 -2.68 -0.83
C LEU A 150 10.71 -3.51 -1.97
N LEU A 151 10.57 -4.80 -1.73
CA LEU A 151 10.04 -5.77 -2.69
C LEU A 151 8.67 -6.26 -2.26
N HIS A 152 7.78 -6.41 -3.21
CA HIS A 152 6.45 -6.98 -2.99
C HIS A 152 6.18 -8.09 -4.00
N GLY A 153 5.51 -9.13 -3.54
CA GLY A 153 5.01 -10.22 -4.38
C GLY A 153 3.98 -11.01 -3.60
N ALA A 154 3.21 -11.82 -4.31
CA ALA A 154 2.23 -12.72 -3.71
C ALA A 154 2.06 -13.91 -4.66
N LYS A 155 1.29 -14.92 -4.22
CA LYS A 155 1.01 -16.08 -5.08
C LYS A 155 0.39 -15.60 -6.41
N GLY A 156 1.04 -15.95 -7.52
CA GLY A 156 0.59 -15.56 -8.85
C GLY A 156 0.93 -14.12 -9.25
N ILE A 157 1.63 -13.37 -8.40
CA ILE A 157 2.09 -12.01 -8.69
C ILE A 157 3.62 -12.00 -8.63
N PRO A 158 4.32 -11.64 -9.73
CA PRO A 158 5.77 -11.56 -9.72
C PRO A 158 6.30 -10.57 -8.68
N ILE A 159 7.47 -10.87 -8.11
CA ILE A 159 8.16 -9.97 -7.20
C ILE A 159 8.56 -8.71 -7.95
N SER A 160 8.24 -7.56 -7.40
CA SER A 160 8.60 -6.26 -7.99
C SER A 160 9.06 -5.27 -6.94
N ARG A 161 9.95 -4.37 -7.33
CA ARG A 161 10.40 -3.27 -6.48
C ARG A 161 9.31 -2.21 -6.38
N GLN A 162 9.10 -1.72 -5.16
CA GLN A 162 8.05 -0.77 -4.85
C GLN A 162 8.61 0.65 -4.78
N TYR A 163 8.90 1.22 -5.94
CA TYR A 163 9.46 2.57 -6.06
C TYR A 163 8.56 3.64 -5.42
N ASP A 164 7.25 3.53 -5.59
CA ASP A 164 6.31 4.51 -5.02
C ASP A 164 6.42 4.55 -3.50
N LEU A 165 6.52 3.38 -2.86
CA LEU A 165 6.66 3.30 -1.41
C LEU A 165 8.01 3.84 -0.93
N GLU A 166 9.08 3.56 -1.66
CA GLU A 166 10.41 4.11 -1.35
C GLU A 166 10.42 5.65 -1.49
N GLU A 167 9.74 6.19 -2.49
CA GLU A 167 9.61 7.65 -2.65
C GLU A 167 8.82 8.27 -1.49
N VAL A 168 7.76 7.63 -1.03
CA VAL A 168 7.00 8.06 0.15
C VAL A 168 7.88 8.04 1.41
N ARG A 169 8.70 7.01 1.58
CA ARG A 169 9.70 6.97 2.66
C ARG A 169 10.63 8.19 2.62
N ASN A 170 11.11 8.55 1.44
CA ASN A 170 11.94 9.73 1.28
C ASN A 170 11.18 11.02 1.64
N TYR A 171 9.92 11.10 1.24
CA TYR A 171 9.03 12.22 1.61
C TYR A 171 8.90 12.38 3.13
N LEU A 172 8.77 11.26 3.85
CA LEU A 172 8.62 11.28 5.32
C LEU A 172 9.89 11.76 6.04
N GLN A 173 11.05 11.73 5.39
CA GLN A 173 12.32 12.14 5.97
C GLN A 173 12.57 13.64 5.85
N LEU A 174 11.74 14.39 5.12
CA LEU A 174 11.91 15.82 4.90
C LEU A 174 11.42 16.67 6.15
#